data_10322f3112bc33e3e0246cdd9754537b
#
_entry.id   10322f3112bc33e3e0246cdd9754537b
#
_cell.length_a   1.000
_cell.length_b   1.000
_cell.length_c   1.000
_cell.angle_alpha   90.00
_cell.angle_beta   90.00
_cell.angle_gamma   90.00
#
_symmetry.space_group_name_H-M   'P 1'
#
loop_
_entity.id
_entity.type
_entity.pdbx_description
1 polymer ?
#
loop_
_entity_poly.entity_id
_entity_poly.type
_entity_poly.pdbx_seq_one_letter_code
_entity_poly.pdbx_strand_id
1 'polypeptide(L)'
;MEREKPSFDILGKIDQERLARGWSEYTLAENSGLTQSTLSTWRRRNLQPNVASIEKICRGLGITLSQFFEEDSSVHHLTEDQKLLLTLWDKLSPTQRSAMIDLIQAFLQD
;
A
#
# COMPACT_ATOMS: atom_id res chain seq x y z
N MET A 1 -11.55 29.57 -10.69
CA MET A 1 -12.10 28.57 -9.80
C MET A 1 -11.07 27.56 -9.39
N GLU A 2 -10.94 27.43 -8.16
CA GLU A 2 -9.94 26.56 -7.60
C GLU A 2 -10.43 25.12 -7.53
N ARG A 3 -9.70 24.24 -8.10
CA ARG A 3 -10.06 22.85 -8.02
C ARG A 3 -9.48 22.25 -6.76
N GLU A 4 -10.32 21.71 -5.94
CA GLU A 4 -9.83 21.07 -4.76
C GLU A 4 -9.20 19.76 -5.10
N LYS A 5 -8.13 19.43 -4.38
CA LYS A 5 -7.52 18.14 -4.50
C LYS A 5 -8.51 17.09 -4.05
N PRO A 6 -8.67 15.99 -4.79
CA PRO A 6 -9.60 14.94 -4.36
C PRO A 6 -9.20 14.40 -2.99
N SER A 7 -10.19 14.06 -2.21
CA SER A 7 -9.94 13.38 -0.95
C SER A 7 -9.34 12.02 -1.21
N PHE A 8 -8.60 11.53 -0.23
CA PHE A 8 -8.11 10.17 -0.30
C PHE A 8 -9.30 9.21 -0.36
N ASP A 9 -9.29 8.31 -1.31
CA ASP A 9 -10.40 7.38 -1.52
C ASP A 9 -10.22 6.16 -0.61
N ILE A 10 -10.75 6.25 0.59
CA ILE A 10 -10.59 5.21 1.59
C ILE A 10 -11.20 3.90 1.13
N LEU A 11 -12.42 3.95 0.62
CA LEU A 11 -13.09 2.72 0.17
C LEU A 11 -12.39 2.10 -1.02
N GLY A 12 -11.91 2.93 -1.92
CA GLY A 12 -11.13 2.44 -3.06
C GLY A 12 -9.83 1.79 -2.63
N LYS A 13 -9.17 2.37 -1.63
CA LYS A 13 -7.94 1.79 -1.11
C LYS A 13 -8.21 0.45 -0.43
N ILE A 14 -9.29 0.35 0.32
CA ILE A 14 -9.68 -0.91 0.94
C ILE A 14 -9.89 -1.98 -0.12
N ASP A 15 -10.59 -1.63 -1.21
CA ASP A 15 -10.82 -2.58 -2.30
C ASP A 15 -9.52 -2.98 -2.99
N GLN A 16 -8.65 -2.01 -3.22
CA GLN A 16 -7.36 -2.29 -3.84
C GLN A 16 -6.57 -3.30 -3.03
N GLU A 17 -6.50 -3.10 -1.71
CA GLU A 17 -5.75 -4.00 -0.84
C GLU A 17 -6.42 -5.37 -0.75
N ARG A 18 -7.74 -5.38 -0.71
CA ARG A 18 -8.49 -6.63 -0.67
C ARG A 18 -8.27 -7.45 -1.93
N LEU A 19 -8.40 -6.80 -3.08
CA LEU A 19 -8.25 -7.48 -4.36
C LEU A 19 -6.83 -7.96 -4.60
N ALA A 20 -5.85 -7.20 -4.11
CA ALA A 20 -4.45 -7.62 -4.23
C ALA A 20 -4.19 -8.93 -3.50
N ARG A 21 -4.98 -9.24 -2.48
CA ARG A 21 -4.87 -10.48 -1.72
C ARG A 21 -5.80 -11.57 -2.21
N GLY A 22 -6.66 -11.26 -3.17
CA GLY A 22 -7.65 -12.22 -3.65
C GLY A 22 -8.75 -12.48 -2.64
N TRP A 23 -9.03 -11.54 -1.76
CA TRP A 23 -10.01 -11.73 -0.70
C TRP A 23 -11.40 -11.25 -1.12
N SER A 24 -12.42 -11.95 -0.64
CA SER A 24 -13.79 -11.47 -0.74
C SER A 24 -14.03 -10.43 0.35
N GLU A 25 -15.14 -9.70 0.25
CA GLU A 25 -15.54 -8.78 1.31
C GLU A 25 -15.76 -9.51 2.63
N TYR A 26 -16.30 -10.71 2.56
CA TYR A 26 -16.51 -11.52 3.75
C TYR A 26 -15.17 -11.82 4.43
N THR A 27 -14.17 -12.24 3.66
CA THR A 27 -12.85 -12.54 4.21
C THR A 27 -12.21 -11.31 4.84
N LEU A 28 -12.31 -10.19 4.17
CA LEU A 28 -11.77 -8.94 4.72
C LEU A 28 -12.46 -8.60 6.04
N ALA A 29 -13.77 -8.68 6.07
CA ALA A 29 -14.52 -8.36 7.28
C ALA A 29 -14.11 -9.28 8.43
N GLU A 30 -14.00 -10.57 8.15
CA GLU A 30 -13.62 -11.54 9.16
C GLU A 30 -12.25 -11.24 9.73
N ASN A 31 -11.28 -10.97 8.87
CA ASN A 31 -9.91 -10.69 9.31
C ASN A 31 -9.79 -9.37 10.04
N SER A 32 -10.73 -8.47 9.83
CA SER A 32 -10.70 -7.13 10.42
C SER A 32 -11.55 -7.01 11.67
N GLY A 33 -12.28 -8.07 12.03
CA GLY A 33 -13.18 -8.00 13.16
C GLY A 33 -14.39 -7.14 12.88
N LEU A 34 -14.81 -7.06 11.63
CA LEU A 34 -16.00 -6.31 11.22
C LEU A 34 -16.99 -7.29 10.60
N THR A 35 -18.19 -6.80 10.30
CA THR A 35 -19.16 -7.62 9.59
C THR A 35 -19.20 -7.21 8.13
N GLN A 36 -19.57 -8.15 7.28
CA GLN A 36 -19.74 -7.85 5.87
C GLN A 36 -20.80 -6.77 5.67
N SER A 37 -21.81 -6.80 6.52
CA SER A 37 -22.89 -5.82 6.50
C SER A 37 -22.36 -4.40 6.71
N THR A 38 -21.36 -4.24 7.59
CA THR A 38 -20.72 -2.95 7.80
C THR A 38 -20.04 -2.46 6.53
N LEU A 39 -19.27 -3.32 5.88
CA LEU A 39 -18.59 -2.96 4.63
C LEU A 39 -19.60 -2.61 3.55
N SER A 40 -20.66 -3.38 3.43
CA SER A 40 -21.72 -3.10 2.46
C SER A 40 -22.38 -1.77 2.70
N THR A 41 -22.61 -1.43 3.96
CA THR A 41 -23.23 -0.16 4.33
C THR A 41 -22.35 1.02 3.93
N TRP A 42 -21.05 0.93 4.19
CA TRP A 42 -20.13 1.99 3.80
C TRP A 42 -20.22 2.23 2.29
N ARG A 43 -20.20 1.16 1.52
CA ARG A 43 -20.20 1.26 0.07
C ARG A 43 -21.52 1.80 -0.45
N ARG A 44 -22.62 1.26 0.06
CA ARG A 44 -23.94 1.62 -0.42
C ARG A 44 -24.27 3.07 -0.11
N ARG A 45 -23.85 3.56 1.05
CA ARG A 45 -24.14 4.92 1.48
C ARG A 45 -22.99 5.88 1.24
N ASN A 46 -21.91 5.40 0.67
CA ASN A 46 -20.71 6.21 0.44
C ASN A 46 -20.25 6.89 1.71
N LEU A 47 -20.19 6.11 2.79
CA LEU A 47 -19.78 6.62 4.09
C LEU A 47 -18.28 6.46 4.27
N GLN A 48 -17.69 7.40 5.00
CA GLN A 48 -16.28 7.31 5.34
C GLN A 48 -16.15 6.55 6.66
N PRO A 49 -15.39 5.47 6.71
CA PRO A 49 -15.12 4.78 7.97
C PRO A 49 -14.38 5.69 8.93
N ASN A 50 -14.65 5.53 10.22
CA ASN A 50 -13.91 6.29 11.22
C ASN A 50 -12.52 5.66 11.43
N VAL A 51 -11.66 6.37 12.17
CA VAL A 51 -10.28 5.94 12.37
C VAL A 51 -10.21 4.55 13.02
N ALA A 52 -11.07 4.30 13.98
CA ALA A 52 -11.07 3.01 14.67
C ALA A 52 -11.35 1.86 13.68
N SER A 53 -12.29 2.09 12.77
CA SER A 53 -12.60 1.08 11.75
C SER A 53 -11.45 0.89 10.78
N ILE A 54 -10.81 1.99 10.39
CA ILE A 54 -9.65 1.91 9.50
C ILE A 54 -8.51 1.15 10.18
N GLU A 55 -8.32 1.36 11.47
CA GLU A 55 -7.31 0.61 12.21
C GLU A 55 -7.60 -0.89 12.18
N LYS A 56 -8.86 -1.26 12.32
CA LYS A 56 -9.24 -2.67 12.24
C LYS A 56 -8.96 -3.24 10.86
N ILE A 57 -9.29 -2.48 9.83
CA ILE A 57 -9.00 -2.89 8.45
C ILE A 57 -7.50 -3.09 8.26
N CYS A 58 -6.70 -2.14 8.73
CA CYS A 58 -5.25 -2.23 8.59
C CYS A 58 -4.70 -3.46 9.30
N ARG A 59 -5.20 -3.74 10.50
CA ARG A 59 -4.79 -4.94 11.22
C ARG A 59 -5.13 -6.21 10.45
N GLY A 60 -6.33 -6.24 9.88
CA GLY A 60 -6.75 -7.37 9.09
C GLY A 60 -5.93 -7.56 7.83
N LEU A 61 -5.48 -6.46 7.25
CA LEU A 61 -4.65 -6.48 6.05
C LEU A 61 -3.17 -6.70 6.36
N GLY A 62 -2.76 -6.51 7.60
CA GLY A 62 -1.35 -6.64 7.98
C GLY A 62 -0.51 -5.45 7.57
N ILE A 63 -1.10 -4.26 7.52
CA ILE A 63 -0.37 -3.04 7.17
C ILE A 63 -0.56 -2.00 8.26
N THR A 64 0.26 -0.96 8.23
CA THR A 64 0.14 0.16 9.16
C THR A 64 -0.80 1.21 8.60
N LEU A 65 -1.27 2.11 9.47
CA LEU A 65 -2.04 3.26 9.02
C LEU A 65 -1.26 4.10 8.03
N SER A 66 0.03 4.26 8.28
CA SER A 66 0.89 5.03 7.40
C SER A 66 0.91 4.41 6.00
N GLN A 67 1.05 3.09 5.92
CA GLN A 67 1.04 2.38 4.64
C GLN A 67 -0.31 2.52 3.96
N PHE A 68 -1.39 2.48 4.75
CA PHE A 68 -2.72 2.56 4.18
C PHE A 68 -2.96 3.91 3.49
N PHE A 69 -2.47 4.99 4.09
CA PHE A 69 -2.71 6.33 3.57
C PHE A 69 -1.64 6.83 2.62
N GLU A 70 -0.64 6.01 2.31
CA GLU A 70 0.42 6.42 1.42
C GLU A 70 -0.09 6.45 -0.01
N GLU A 71 0.17 7.53 -0.71
CA GLU A 71 -0.37 7.72 -2.05
C GLU A 71 0.47 7.04 -3.11
N ASP A 72 1.76 6.89 -2.85
CA ASP A 72 2.64 6.24 -3.79
C ASP A 72 2.82 4.78 -3.42
N SER A 73 1.92 3.94 -3.92
CA SER A 73 1.91 2.54 -3.55
C SER A 73 3.06 1.75 -4.19
N SER A 74 3.79 2.36 -5.12
CA SER A 74 4.88 1.65 -5.77
C SER A 74 6.02 1.33 -4.81
N VAL A 75 6.06 2.03 -3.67
CA VAL A 75 7.11 1.85 -2.68
C VAL A 75 6.78 0.72 -1.70
N HIS A 76 5.53 0.32 -1.61
CA HIS A 76 5.09 -0.61 -0.57
C HIS A 76 5.32 -2.06 -0.88
N HIS A 77 5.37 -2.40 -2.14
CA HIS A 77 5.36 -3.81 -2.52
C HIS A 77 6.69 -4.20 -3.11
N LEU A 78 7.74 -3.95 -2.33
CA LEU A 78 9.08 -4.35 -2.75
C LEU A 78 9.18 -5.87 -2.72
N THR A 79 9.77 -6.42 -3.76
CA THR A 79 10.09 -7.85 -3.78
C THR A 79 11.23 -8.12 -2.84
N GLU A 80 11.47 -9.40 -2.55
CA GLU A 80 12.59 -9.78 -1.69
C GLU A 80 13.91 -9.33 -2.28
N ASP A 81 14.04 -9.41 -3.59
CA ASP A 81 15.24 -8.94 -4.28
C ASP A 81 15.45 -7.46 -4.09
N GLN A 82 14.37 -6.68 -4.18
CA GLN A 82 14.46 -5.25 -4.01
C GLN A 82 14.83 -4.88 -2.58
N LYS A 83 14.27 -5.59 -1.61
CA LYS A 83 14.60 -5.36 -0.20
C LYS A 83 16.07 -5.65 0.07
N LEU A 84 16.56 -6.76 -0.47
CA LEU A 84 17.95 -7.12 -0.31
C LEU A 84 18.85 -6.08 -0.94
N LEU A 85 18.50 -5.64 -2.14
CA LEU A 85 19.28 -4.63 -2.85
C LEU A 85 19.39 -3.34 -2.03
N LEU A 86 18.28 -2.90 -1.45
CA LEU A 86 18.30 -1.68 -0.64
C LEU A 86 19.17 -1.86 0.60
N THR A 87 19.12 -3.02 1.23
CA THR A 87 19.95 -3.30 2.39
C THR A 87 21.42 -3.24 2.03
N LEU A 88 21.79 -3.82 0.91
CA LEU A 88 23.18 -3.82 0.46
C LEU A 88 23.61 -2.43 0.01
N TRP A 89 22.71 -1.71 -0.62
CA TRP A 89 22.98 -0.35 -1.09
C TRP A 89 23.37 0.56 0.06
N ASP A 90 22.69 0.42 1.19
CA ASP A 90 22.98 1.27 2.35
C ASP A 90 24.39 1.06 2.89
N LYS A 91 25.01 -0.06 2.57
CA LYS A 91 26.37 -0.36 3.02
C LYS A 91 27.44 0.17 2.09
N LEU A 92 27.04 0.70 0.94
CA LEU A 92 28.01 1.17 -0.04
C LEU A 92 28.37 2.63 0.24
N SER A 93 29.61 2.99 -0.10
CA SER A 93 30.03 4.38 -0.06
C SER A 93 29.44 5.12 -1.26
N PRO A 94 29.43 6.47 -1.21
CA PRO A 94 28.94 7.23 -2.37
C PRO A 94 29.64 6.88 -3.68
N THR A 95 30.94 6.66 -3.63
CA THR A 95 31.69 6.27 -4.83
C THR A 95 31.24 4.92 -5.33
N GLN A 96 31.04 3.98 -4.42
CA GLN A 96 30.58 2.64 -4.79
C GLN A 96 29.17 2.66 -5.36
N ARG A 97 28.30 3.49 -4.80
CA ARG A 97 26.93 3.63 -5.32
C ARG A 97 26.93 4.16 -6.74
N SER A 98 27.80 5.13 -7.02
CA SER A 98 27.90 5.69 -8.36
C SER A 98 28.36 4.61 -9.34
N ALA A 99 29.34 3.81 -8.95
CA ALA A 99 29.84 2.72 -9.79
C ALA A 99 28.74 1.69 -10.06
N MET A 100 27.92 1.39 -9.07
CA MET A 100 26.83 0.43 -9.23
C MET A 100 25.78 0.95 -10.21
N ILE A 101 25.45 2.24 -10.12
CA ILE A 101 24.50 2.84 -11.04
C ILE A 101 25.03 2.76 -12.46
N ASP A 102 26.30 3.07 -12.65
CA ASP A 102 26.93 2.98 -13.98
C ASP A 102 26.85 1.56 -14.53
N LEU A 103 27.11 0.59 -13.68
CA LEU A 103 27.07 -0.80 -14.09
C LEU A 103 25.67 -1.22 -14.54
N ILE A 104 24.67 -0.85 -13.76
CA ILE A 104 23.29 -1.17 -14.08
C ILE A 104 22.89 -0.54 -15.41
N GLN A 105 23.25 0.72 -15.60
CA GLN A 105 22.95 1.41 -16.85
C GLN A 105 23.64 0.76 -18.04
N ALA A 106 24.86 0.28 -17.84
CA ALA A 106 25.58 -0.41 -18.90
C ALA A 106 24.87 -1.71 -19.30
N PHE A 107 24.35 -2.44 -18.34
CA PHE A 107 23.59 -3.65 -18.63
C PHE A 107 22.34 -3.34 -19.46
N LEU A 108 21.71 -2.21 -19.18
CA LEU A 108 20.46 -1.87 -19.83
C LEU A 108 20.66 -1.36 -21.27
N GLN A 109 21.88 -1.04 -21.64
CA GLN A 109 22.17 -0.54 -22.99
C GLN A 109 22.35 -1.62 -24.01
N ASP A 110 22.41 -2.86 -23.64
CA ASP A 110 22.60 -3.98 -24.57
C ASP A 110 21.34 -4.35 -25.35
#